data_3b9600fbf61b59029542f353e2090f63
#
_entry.id   3b9600fbf61b59029542f353e2090f63
#
_cell.length_a   1.000
_cell.length_b   1.000
_cell.length_c   1.000
_cell.angle_alpha   90.00
_cell.angle_beta   90.00
_cell.angle_gamma   90.00
#
_symmetry.space_group_name_H-M   'P 1'
#
loop_
_entity.id
_entity.type
_entity.pdbx_description
1 polymer ?
#
loop_
_entity_poly.entity_id
_entity_poly.type
_entity_poly.pdbx_seq_one_letter_code
_entity_poly.pdbx_strand_id
1 'polypeptide(L)'
;MKFLDLAKVTIRSGSGGNGCISFRREKFIEYGGPDGGDGGCGGDVWAECVPALNTLIDFRYQQHFFADNGIPGMGKQRTGKDGADIVLFVPAGTEILEDDGETVMADLTEVGQRVLLAKGGNGGWGNLHFKTSTNQAPRRSNPGQEGVERELWLRLKLIADAGLAGLPNAGKSTFLAATSNARPKIADYPFTTLHPNLGVVGVDGREFVMADIPGLIEGASEGRGLGDQFLGHIERCAVLLHIVDGTSEDVAEDFRIIDNELKLYSEIVSEKPRIVALNKSDALTDEELAERTAALEKASGA
;
A
#
# COMPACT_ATOMS: atom_id res chain seq x y z
N MET A 1 -9.57 -8.76 -13.38
CA MET A 1 -8.81 -7.55 -13.00
C MET A 1 -7.43 -7.97 -12.55
N LYS A 2 -6.38 -7.25 -12.91
CA LYS A 2 -5.05 -7.59 -12.42
C LYS A 2 -4.93 -7.06 -10.98
N PHE A 3 -4.44 -7.91 -10.06
CA PHE A 3 -3.96 -7.50 -8.75
C PHE A 3 -3.00 -6.32 -8.93
N LEU A 4 -3.17 -5.24 -8.18
CA LEU A 4 -2.33 -4.06 -8.31
C LEU A 4 -1.24 -4.12 -7.23
N ASP A 5 -0.15 -4.77 -7.57
CA ASP A 5 1.09 -4.83 -6.79
C ASP A 5 2.06 -3.71 -7.16
N LEU A 6 1.80 -3.02 -8.25
CA LEU A 6 2.59 -1.92 -8.78
C LEU A 6 1.68 -0.77 -9.24
N ALA A 7 1.88 0.42 -8.70
CA ALA A 7 1.14 1.63 -9.07
C ALA A 7 2.08 2.80 -9.31
N LYS A 8 1.82 3.57 -10.37
CA LYS A 8 2.52 4.84 -10.63
C LYS A 8 1.70 5.99 -10.09
N VAL A 9 2.33 6.89 -9.33
CA VAL A 9 1.70 8.07 -8.75
C VAL A 9 2.52 9.32 -9.07
N THR A 10 1.84 10.44 -9.26
CA THR A 10 2.45 11.75 -9.37
C THR A 10 2.22 12.50 -8.07
N ILE A 11 3.27 12.94 -7.42
CA ILE A 11 3.21 13.74 -6.22
C ILE A 11 3.72 15.14 -6.50
N ARG A 12 3.14 16.15 -5.84
CA ARG A 12 3.65 17.52 -5.87
C ARG A 12 3.49 18.15 -4.50
N SER A 13 4.60 18.63 -3.93
CA SER A 13 4.56 19.43 -2.73
C SER A 13 4.07 20.86 -3.03
N GLY A 14 3.53 21.52 -2.03
CA GLY A 14 3.08 22.89 -2.17
C GLY A 14 4.23 23.87 -2.40
N SER A 15 4.01 24.88 -3.22
CA SER A 15 4.92 26.03 -3.35
C SER A 15 4.74 26.98 -2.18
N GLY A 16 5.81 27.62 -1.72
CA GLY A 16 5.73 28.67 -0.71
C GLY A 16 5.02 29.93 -1.24
N GLY A 17 4.30 30.61 -0.37
CA GLY A 17 3.68 31.90 -0.67
C GLY A 17 4.72 32.99 -0.84
N ASN A 18 4.44 33.99 -1.67
CA ASN A 18 5.34 35.15 -1.85
C ASN A 18 5.34 36.05 -0.63
N GLY A 19 6.49 36.66 -0.30
CA GLY A 19 6.59 37.71 0.65
C GLY A 19 5.89 39.02 0.17
N CYS A 20 5.37 39.78 1.10
CA CYS A 20 4.65 41.03 0.80
C CYS A 20 5.55 42.26 0.86
N ILE A 21 5.32 43.20 -0.05
CA ILE A 21 5.85 44.55 0.05
C ILE A 21 4.74 45.46 0.55
N SER A 22 4.83 45.89 1.80
CA SER A 22 3.86 46.80 2.42
C SER A 22 4.56 47.79 3.33
N PHE A 23 3.92 48.93 3.53
CA PHE A 23 4.39 49.98 4.42
C PHE A 23 3.25 50.38 5.34
N ARG A 24 3.58 50.64 6.61
CA ARG A 24 2.63 51.04 7.63
C ARG A 24 1.97 52.37 7.25
N ARG A 25 0.66 52.38 7.22
CA ARG A 25 -0.16 53.59 6.96
C ARG A 25 -1.18 53.74 8.06
N GLU A 26 -0.93 54.74 8.93
CA GLU A 26 -1.85 55.07 10.02
C GLU A 26 -2.05 56.60 10.07
N LYS A 27 -3.15 57.00 10.70
CA LYS A 27 -3.43 58.43 10.92
C LYS A 27 -2.29 59.05 11.75
N PHE A 28 -1.76 60.16 11.33
CA PHE A 28 -0.62 60.86 11.93
C PHE A 28 0.76 60.21 11.79
N ILE A 29 0.91 59.18 10.98
CA ILE A 29 2.22 58.60 10.62
C ILE A 29 2.46 58.82 9.12
N GLU A 30 3.25 59.83 8.81
CA GLU A 30 3.53 60.25 7.43
C GLU A 30 4.49 59.27 6.73
N TYR A 31 5.50 58.79 7.45
CA TYR A 31 6.51 57.87 6.96
C TYR A 31 6.51 56.57 7.78
N GLY A 32 5.57 55.69 7.47
CA GLY A 32 5.56 54.36 8.07
C GLY A 32 6.66 53.47 7.51
N GLY A 33 7.33 52.69 8.38
CA GLY A 33 8.33 51.73 7.98
C GLY A 33 7.74 50.53 7.22
N PRO A 34 8.61 49.61 6.69
CA PRO A 34 8.16 48.40 6.05
C PRO A 34 7.39 47.52 7.04
N ASP A 35 6.27 46.97 6.60
CA ASP A 35 5.39 46.10 7.40
C ASP A 35 4.83 44.92 6.62
N GLY A 36 5.48 44.57 5.51
CA GLY A 36 5.12 43.39 4.74
C GLY A 36 5.49 42.11 5.49
N GLY A 37 4.51 41.21 5.62
CA GLY A 37 4.68 39.89 6.20
C GLY A 37 5.26 38.85 5.21
N ASP A 38 5.69 37.76 5.74
CA ASP A 38 6.26 36.63 4.97
C ASP A 38 5.17 35.78 4.34
N GLY A 39 5.48 35.07 3.27
CA GLY A 39 4.63 34.00 2.75
C GLY A 39 4.63 32.80 3.65
N GLY A 40 3.54 32.04 3.66
CA GLY A 40 3.47 30.72 4.30
C GLY A 40 4.27 29.68 3.53
N CYS A 41 4.71 28.62 4.20
CA CYS A 41 5.33 27.47 3.56
C CYS A 41 4.30 26.67 2.75
N GLY A 42 4.73 25.97 1.71
CA GLY A 42 3.92 24.98 1.03
C GLY A 42 3.80 23.72 1.88
N GLY A 43 2.73 22.95 1.68
CA GLY A 43 2.51 21.67 2.34
C GLY A 43 3.47 20.58 1.85
N ASP A 44 3.81 19.67 2.73
CA ASP A 44 4.64 18.50 2.46
C ASP A 44 3.82 17.35 1.89
N VAL A 45 4.50 16.39 1.21
CA VAL A 45 3.93 15.12 0.78
C VAL A 45 4.56 14.00 1.58
N TRP A 46 3.72 13.23 2.28
CA TRP A 46 4.13 12.13 3.14
C TRP A 46 3.57 10.82 2.64
N ALA A 47 4.26 9.72 2.91
CA ALA A 47 3.69 8.38 2.90
C ALA A 47 3.59 7.85 4.32
N GLU A 48 2.51 7.16 4.64
CA GLU A 48 2.26 6.57 5.95
C GLU A 48 1.71 5.16 5.81
N CYS A 49 2.32 4.23 6.54
CA CYS A 49 1.90 2.85 6.57
C CYS A 49 0.72 2.66 7.52
N VAL A 50 -0.40 2.14 7.01
CA VAL A 50 -1.64 1.92 7.79
C VAL A 50 -2.05 0.45 7.81
N PRO A 51 -2.62 -0.05 8.94
CA PRO A 51 -2.94 -1.46 9.09
C PRO A 51 -4.17 -1.90 8.30
N ALA A 52 -5.03 -0.94 7.88
CA ALA A 52 -6.31 -1.24 7.24
C ALA A 52 -6.19 -1.52 5.74
N LEU A 53 -5.00 -1.33 5.13
CA LEU A 53 -4.78 -1.53 3.71
C LEU A 53 -3.91 -2.77 3.48
N ASN A 54 -4.31 -3.60 2.50
CA ASN A 54 -3.56 -4.79 2.07
C ASN A 54 -3.19 -4.75 0.59
N THR A 55 -3.59 -3.70 -0.14
CA THR A 55 -3.47 -3.59 -1.59
C THR A 55 -3.23 -2.15 -2.01
N LEU A 56 -2.69 -1.95 -3.21
CA LEU A 56 -2.50 -0.63 -3.82
C LEU A 56 -3.66 -0.23 -4.74
N ILE A 57 -4.84 -0.88 -4.65
CA ILE A 57 -5.96 -0.69 -5.60
C ILE A 57 -6.43 0.77 -5.66
N ASP A 58 -6.41 1.50 -4.55
CA ASP A 58 -6.87 2.89 -4.49
C ASP A 58 -6.03 3.81 -5.38
N PHE A 59 -4.75 3.49 -5.56
CA PHE A 59 -3.84 4.24 -6.44
C PHE A 59 -4.14 4.04 -7.93
N ARG A 60 -4.98 3.09 -8.29
CA ARG A 60 -5.51 2.97 -9.66
C ARG A 60 -6.49 4.10 -10.00
N TYR A 61 -7.25 4.54 -9.01
CA TYR A 61 -8.28 5.57 -9.18
C TYR A 61 -7.74 6.96 -8.86
N GLN A 62 -6.89 7.08 -7.85
CA GLN A 62 -6.24 8.32 -7.46
C GLN A 62 -4.73 8.21 -7.69
N GLN A 63 -4.25 8.84 -8.76
CA GLN A 63 -2.83 8.81 -9.15
C GLN A 63 -2.11 10.13 -8.86
N HIS A 64 -2.83 11.19 -8.48
CA HIS A 64 -2.28 12.52 -8.27
C HIS A 64 -2.48 12.97 -6.83
N PHE A 65 -1.38 13.32 -6.18
CA PHE A 65 -1.34 13.77 -4.79
C PHE A 65 -0.61 15.10 -4.70
N PHE A 66 -1.37 16.18 -4.59
CA PHE A 66 -0.86 17.55 -4.59
C PHE A 66 -1.15 18.20 -3.25
N ALA A 67 -0.08 18.60 -2.53
CA ALA A 67 -0.19 19.37 -1.32
C ALA A 67 -0.53 20.83 -1.63
N ASP A 68 -1.13 21.53 -0.67
CA ASP A 68 -1.54 22.92 -0.85
C ASP A 68 -0.36 23.88 -0.87
N ASN A 69 -0.49 24.95 -1.65
CA ASN A 69 0.49 26.02 -1.65
C ASN A 69 0.34 26.93 -0.42
N GLY A 70 1.44 27.49 0.04
CA GLY A 70 1.44 28.53 1.05
C GLY A 70 0.79 29.82 0.52
N ILE A 71 0.07 30.51 1.41
CA ILE A 71 -0.59 31.78 1.08
C ILE A 71 0.44 32.92 1.10
N PRO A 72 0.39 33.87 0.15
CA PRO A 72 1.26 35.02 0.19
C PRO A 72 1.10 35.87 1.49
N GLY A 73 2.18 36.48 1.92
CA GLY A 73 2.20 37.42 3.04
C GLY A 73 1.33 38.64 2.77
N MET A 74 0.93 39.32 3.82
CA MET A 74 0.07 40.51 3.76
C MET A 74 0.70 41.68 4.54
N GLY A 75 0.15 42.90 4.35
CA GLY A 75 0.53 44.03 5.15
C GLY A 75 0.21 43.85 6.64
N LYS A 76 0.72 44.76 7.47
CA LYS A 76 0.64 44.70 8.94
C LYS A 76 1.33 43.48 9.54
N GLN A 77 2.47 43.08 8.95
CA GLN A 77 3.31 41.94 9.37
C GLN A 77 2.56 40.62 9.45
N ARG A 78 1.49 40.44 8.67
CA ARG A 78 0.74 39.19 8.67
C ARG A 78 1.42 38.20 7.73
N THR A 79 1.92 37.13 8.33
CA THR A 79 2.44 35.97 7.61
C THR A 79 1.30 35.21 6.92
N GLY A 80 1.52 34.76 5.70
CA GLY A 80 0.60 33.87 5.00
C GLY A 80 0.43 32.54 5.74
N LYS A 81 -0.74 31.93 5.61
CA LYS A 81 -0.98 30.59 6.16
C LYS A 81 -0.18 29.57 5.38
N ASP A 82 0.38 28.58 6.08
CA ASP A 82 1.04 27.43 5.46
C ASP A 82 0.02 26.55 4.72
N GLY A 83 0.47 25.93 3.64
CA GLY A 83 -0.29 24.93 2.90
C GLY A 83 -0.50 23.65 3.72
N ALA A 84 -1.59 22.96 3.48
CA ALA A 84 -1.85 21.69 4.12
C ALA A 84 -1.00 20.58 3.48
N ASP A 85 -0.47 19.69 4.32
CA ASP A 85 0.21 18.48 3.91
C ASP A 85 -0.77 17.49 3.29
N ILE A 86 -0.25 16.62 2.43
CA ILE A 86 -0.98 15.46 1.93
C ILE A 86 -0.26 14.17 2.33
N VAL A 87 -1.04 13.14 2.68
CA VAL A 87 -0.50 11.84 3.10
C VAL A 87 -1.02 10.77 2.16
N LEU A 88 -0.10 9.97 1.62
CA LEU A 88 -0.38 8.75 0.90
C LEU A 88 -0.43 7.60 1.91
N PHE A 89 -1.59 7.00 2.08
CA PHE A 89 -1.74 5.82 2.93
C PHE A 89 -1.43 4.57 2.14
N VAL A 90 -0.47 3.79 2.63
CA VAL A 90 0.02 2.57 1.96
C VAL A 90 -0.01 1.38 2.92
N PRO A 91 -0.16 0.14 2.39
CA PRO A 91 -0.05 -1.07 3.20
C PRO A 91 1.39 -1.32 3.66
N ALA A 92 1.55 -2.08 4.75
CA ALA A 92 2.86 -2.54 5.19
C ALA A 92 3.50 -3.45 4.13
N GLY A 93 4.82 -3.31 3.94
CA GLY A 93 5.57 -3.98 2.88
C GLY A 93 5.53 -3.26 1.53
N THR A 94 5.17 -1.97 1.51
CA THR A 94 5.24 -1.15 0.30
C THR A 94 6.61 -0.52 0.15
N GLU A 95 7.26 -0.76 -0.98
CA GLU A 95 8.45 -0.03 -1.44
C GLU A 95 8.01 1.15 -2.29
N ILE A 96 8.62 2.30 -2.03
CA ILE A 96 8.46 3.51 -2.84
C ILE A 96 9.72 3.68 -3.66
N LEU A 97 9.57 3.68 -4.97
CA LEU A 97 10.65 3.76 -5.93
C LEU A 97 10.61 5.10 -6.67
N GLU A 98 11.76 5.55 -7.14
CA GLU A 98 11.84 6.69 -8.04
C GLU A 98 11.21 6.36 -9.42
N ASP A 99 11.15 7.34 -10.32
CA ASP A 99 10.54 7.18 -11.65
C ASP A 99 11.24 6.12 -12.52
N ASP A 100 12.50 5.80 -12.23
CA ASP A 100 13.25 4.72 -12.88
C ASP A 100 12.68 3.31 -12.56
N GLY A 101 11.83 3.17 -11.54
CA GLY A 101 11.24 1.91 -11.08
C GLY A 101 12.24 0.96 -10.39
N GLU A 102 13.48 1.37 -10.17
CA GLU A 102 14.55 0.56 -9.59
C GLU A 102 15.10 1.16 -8.29
N THR A 103 15.30 2.48 -8.24
CA THR A 103 15.88 3.16 -7.07
C THR A 103 14.88 3.24 -5.93
N VAL A 104 15.18 2.56 -4.82
CA VAL A 104 14.33 2.56 -3.63
C VAL A 104 14.53 3.85 -2.84
N MET A 105 13.49 4.69 -2.73
CA MET A 105 13.46 5.87 -1.87
C MET A 105 13.14 5.50 -0.42
N ALA A 106 12.19 4.61 -0.23
CA ALA A 106 11.73 4.19 1.09
C ALA A 106 11.12 2.78 1.04
N ASP A 107 11.22 2.08 2.17
CA ASP A 107 10.60 0.78 2.41
C ASP A 107 9.78 0.89 3.70
N LEU A 108 8.45 0.80 3.57
CA LEU A 108 7.52 0.91 4.69
C LEU A 108 7.10 -0.49 5.15
N THR A 109 7.78 -0.99 6.16
CA THR A 109 7.56 -2.35 6.69
C THR A 109 6.71 -2.37 7.95
N GLU A 110 6.65 -1.28 8.71
CA GLU A 110 5.98 -1.21 10.01
C GLU A 110 4.77 -0.28 9.96
N VAL A 111 3.68 -0.70 10.61
CA VAL A 111 2.47 0.13 10.76
C VAL A 111 2.78 1.40 11.57
N GLY A 112 2.35 2.55 11.06
CA GLY A 112 2.64 3.86 11.64
C GLY A 112 3.98 4.47 11.18
N GLN A 113 4.78 3.75 10.41
CA GLN A 113 5.98 4.31 9.77
C GLN A 113 5.58 5.39 8.79
N ARG A 114 6.24 6.56 8.89
CA ARG A 114 5.97 7.74 8.07
C ARG A 114 7.24 8.25 7.43
N VAL A 115 7.19 8.54 6.13
CA VAL A 115 8.33 9.00 5.33
C VAL A 115 7.95 10.24 4.53
N LEU A 116 8.84 11.22 4.51
CA LEU A 116 8.71 12.43 3.71
C LEU A 116 9.12 12.14 2.26
N LEU A 117 8.20 12.30 1.31
CA LEU A 117 8.43 12.07 -0.12
C LEU A 117 8.83 13.34 -0.86
N ALA A 118 8.19 14.46 -0.53
CA ALA A 118 8.52 15.75 -1.10
C ALA A 118 8.27 16.85 -0.08
N LYS A 119 9.29 17.68 0.15
CA LYS A 119 9.21 18.82 1.06
C LYS A 119 8.58 20.01 0.35
N GLY A 120 7.68 20.71 1.04
CA GLY A 120 7.09 21.96 0.57
C GLY A 120 8.11 23.10 0.45
N GLY A 121 7.84 24.01 -0.48
CA GLY A 121 8.66 25.19 -0.68
C GLY A 121 8.57 26.15 0.50
N ASN A 122 9.68 26.79 0.89
CA ASN A 122 9.68 27.80 1.94
C ASN A 122 8.96 29.07 1.46
N GLY A 123 8.24 29.73 2.38
CA GLY A 123 7.65 31.04 2.13
C GLY A 123 8.71 32.12 1.85
N GLY A 124 8.37 33.04 0.97
CA GLY A 124 9.21 34.21 0.65
C GLY A 124 9.21 35.24 1.76
N TRP A 125 10.29 35.91 1.98
CA TRP A 125 10.42 36.96 2.97
C TRP A 125 9.75 38.28 2.52
N GLY A 126 8.99 38.86 3.41
CA GLY A 126 8.43 40.20 3.24
C GLY A 126 9.49 41.32 3.32
N ASN A 127 9.12 42.54 2.92
CA ASN A 127 10.05 43.66 2.88
C ASN A 127 10.61 44.05 4.26
N LEU A 128 9.96 43.65 5.34
CA LEU A 128 10.44 43.94 6.70
C LEU A 128 11.82 43.35 6.96
N HIS A 129 12.10 42.11 6.45
CA HIS A 129 13.41 41.44 6.61
C HIS A 129 14.57 42.16 5.95
N PHE A 130 14.29 43.01 4.96
CA PHE A 130 15.33 43.73 4.21
C PHE A 130 15.59 45.14 4.76
N LYS A 131 15.01 45.47 5.92
CA LYS A 131 15.29 46.73 6.60
C LYS A 131 16.69 46.72 7.19
N THR A 132 17.49 47.73 6.81
CA THR A 132 18.83 47.97 7.34
C THR A 132 18.99 49.41 7.81
N SER A 133 20.10 49.75 8.48
CA SER A 133 20.39 51.10 8.89
C SER A 133 20.51 52.10 7.72
N THR A 134 20.97 51.59 6.57
CA THR A 134 21.14 52.39 5.34
C THR A 134 19.89 52.38 4.44
N ASN A 135 19.06 51.32 4.51
CA ASN A 135 17.81 51.23 3.76
C ASN A 135 16.65 50.90 4.71
N GLN A 136 15.99 51.98 5.19
CA GLN A 136 14.90 51.86 6.14
C GLN A 136 13.53 51.63 5.47
N ALA A 137 13.43 51.76 4.14
CA ALA A 137 12.20 51.57 3.37
C ALA A 137 12.40 50.63 2.16
N PRO A 138 12.81 49.35 2.37
CA PRO A 138 13.07 48.44 1.27
C PRO A 138 11.82 48.11 0.48
N ARG A 139 11.92 48.19 -0.85
CA ARG A 139 10.85 47.87 -1.80
C ARG A 139 11.10 46.55 -2.51
N ARG A 140 11.55 45.54 -1.76
CA ARG A 140 11.75 44.20 -2.29
C ARG A 140 11.20 43.18 -1.32
N SER A 141 10.75 42.06 -1.85
CA SER A 141 10.40 40.86 -1.13
C SER A 141 10.99 39.66 -1.91
N ASN A 142 11.06 38.48 -1.31
CA ASN A 142 11.41 37.29 -2.01
C ASN A 142 10.15 36.54 -2.48
N PRO A 143 10.16 35.90 -3.65
CA PRO A 143 9.17 34.92 -3.99
C PRO A 143 9.29 33.72 -3.05
N GLY A 144 8.21 32.97 -2.89
CA GLY A 144 8.25 31.65 -2.27
C GLY A 144 9.03 30.67 -3.14
N GLN A 145 9.58 29.64 -2.53
CA GLN A 145 10.20 28.55 -3.24
C GLN A 145 9.16 27.70 -3.95
N GLU A 146 9.47 27.23 -5.15
CA GLU A 146 8.61 26.30 -5.87
C GLU A 146 8.58 24.94 -5.15
N GLY A 147 7.42 24.27 -5.18
CA GLY A 147 7.27 22.91 -4.73
C GLY A 147 7.99 21.92 -5.68
N VAL A 148 8.23 20.73 -5.18
CA VAL A 148 8.87 19.64 -5.93
C VAL A 148 7.79 18.72 -6.48
N GLU A 149 7.86 18.44 -7.78
CA GLU A 149 7.02 17.43 -8.44
C GLU A 149 7.86 16.21 -8.78
N ARG A 150 7.32 15.01 -8.49
CA ARG A 150 7.96 13.73 -8.77
C ARG A 150 6.94 12.71 -9.25
N GLU A 151 7.37 11.82 -10.11
CA GLU A 151 6.69 10.57 -10.42
C GLU A 151 7.34 9.44 -9.62
N LEU A 152 6.53 8.64 -8.96
CA LEU A 152 6.99 7.56 -8.10
C LEU A 152 6.27 6.27 -8.44
N TRP A 153 6.95 5.16 -8.22
CA TRP A 153 6.36 3.84 -8.26
C TRP A 153 6.14 3.31 -6.84
N LEU A 154 4.96 2.82 -6.56
CA LEU A 154 4.62 2.09 -5.35
C LEU A 154 4.61 0.61 -5.70
N ARG A 155 5.44 -0.19 -5.05
CA ARG A 155 5.54 -1.64 -5.26
C ARG A 155 5.25 -2.37 -3.95
N LEU A 156 4.21 -3.21 -3.95
CA LEU A 156 3.89 -4.05 -2.81
C LEU A 156 4.69 -5.35 -2.90
N LYS A 157 5.46 -5.66 -1.86
CA LYS A 157 6.21 -6.91 -1.77
C LYS A 157 5.24 -8.09 -1.70
N LEU A 158 5.33 -9.02 -2.65
CA LEU A 158 4.63 -10.30 -2.58
C LEU A 158 5.25 -11.17 -1.49
N ILE A 159 4.41 -11.93 -0.79
CA ILE A 159 4.86 -12.91 0.22
C ILE A 159 5.25 -14.20 -0.48
N ALA A 160 4.48 -14.61 -1.49
CA ALA A 160 4.70 -15.84 -2.24
C ALA A 160 4.11 -15.72 -3.66
N ASP A 161 4.63 -16.55 -4.57
CA ASP A 161 4.08 -16.68 -5.92
C ASP A 161 2.76 -17.46 -5.89
N ALA A 162 2.65 -18.49 -5.03
CA ALA A 162 1.45 -19.29 -4.86
C ALA A 162 1.05 -19.39 -3.39
N GLY A 163 -0.22 -19.16 -3.09
CA GLY A 163 -0.82 -19.36 -1.77
C GLY A 163 -1.69 -20.59 -1.72
N LEU A 164 -1.55 -21.42 -0.67
CA LEU A 164 -2.38 -22.59 -0.45
C LEU A 164 -3.68 -22.20 0.27
N ALA A 165 -4.81 -22.54 -0.33
CA ALA A 165 -6.14 -22.39 0.25
C ALA A 165 -6.82 -23.75 0.39
N GLY A 166 -7.71 -23.90 1.37
CA GLY A 166 -8.46 -25.14 1.60
C GLY A 166 -8.79 -25.36 3.07
N LEU A 167 -9.75 -26.23 3.35
CA LEU A 167 -10.19 -26.57 4.71
C LEU A 167 -9.07 -27.14 5.58
N PRO A 168 -9.19 -27.12 6.91
CA PRO A 168 -8.29 -27.82 7.80
C PRO A 168 -8.19 -29.31 7.40
N ASN A 169 -6.99 -29.88 7.51
CA ASN A 169 -6.68 -31.27 7.16
C ASN A 169 -6.83 -31.66 5.66
N ALA A 170 -7.11 -30.70 4.76
CA ALA A 170 -7.09 -30.95 3.31
C ALA A 170 -5.69 -31.34 2.77
N GLY A 171 -4.64 -31.26 3.62
CA GLY A 171 -3.29 -31.70 3.30
C GLY A 171 -2.36 -30.59 2.79
N LYS A 172 -2.70 -29.31 2.97
CA LYS A 172 -1.90 -28.14 2.52
C LYS A 172 -0.44 -28.20 2.98
N SER A 173 -0.21 -28.32 4.28
CA SER A 173 1.14 -28.36 4.85
C SER A 173 1.92 -29.60 4.44
N THR A 174 1.23 -30.73 4.25
CA THR A 174 1.83 -31.96 3.75
C THR A 174 2.26 -31.81 2.29
N PHE A 175 1.40 -31.18 1.47
CA PHE A 175 1.70 -30.87 0.08
C PHE A 175 2.90 -29.93 -0.03
N LEU A 176 2.93 -28.85 0.77
CA LEU A 176 4.08 -27.94 0.82
C LEU A 176 5.37 -28.67 1.21
N ALA A 177 5.31 -29.52 2.23
CA ALA A 177 6.48 -30.28 2.69
C ALA A 177 6.98 -31.30 1.65
N ALA A 178 6.07 -31.89 0.87
CA ALA A 178 6.40 -32.86 -0.16
C ALA A 178 6.96 -32.22 -1.44
N THR A 179 6.51 -31.03 -1.80
CA THR A 179 6.91 -30.35 -3.03
C THR A 179 8.08 -29.39 -2.87
N SER A 180 8.38 -28.97 -1.63
CA SER A 180 9.47 -28.04 -1.35
C SER A 180 10.84 -28.72 -1.45
N ASN A 181 11.80 -28.06 -2.11
CA ASN A 181 13.20 -28.49 -2.22
C ASN A 181 13.95 -28.54 -0.89
N ALA A 182 13.45 -27.80 0.11
CA ALA A 182 13.98 -27.78 1.48
C ALA A 182 12.83 -27.84 2.47
N ARG A 183 13.11 -28.16 3.74
CA ARG A 183 12.06 -28.08 4.79
C ARG A 183 11.46 -26.70 4.80
N PRO A 184 10.11 -26.57 4.74
CA PRO A 184 9.44 -25.29 4.83
C PRO A 184 9.93 -24.51 6.05
N LYS A 185 10.18 -23.23 5.87
CA LYS A 185 10.63 -22.32 6.94
C LYS A 185 9.48 -21.40 7.31
N ILE A 186 9.31 -21.21 8.60
CA ILE A 186 8.47 -20.11 9.12
C ILE A 186 9.18 -18.82 8.75
N ALA A 187 8.52 -17.97 8.00
CA ALA A 187 9.08 -16.67 7.61
C ALA A 187 8.56 -15.59 8.54
N ASP A 188 9.50 -14.83 9.09
CA ASP A 188 9.24 -13.70 9.98
C ASP A 188 9.29 -12.42 9.13
N TYR A 189 8.14 -12.04 8.58
CA TYR A 189 8.01 -10.77 7.88
C TYR A 189 7.59 -9.69 8.86
N PRO A 190 8.29 -8.54 8.92
CA PRO A 190 7.99 -7.44 9.87
C PRO A 190 6.55 -6.92 9.76
N PHE A 191 5.91 -7.14 8.62
CA PHE A 191 4.55 -6.71 8.31
C PHE A 191 3.49 -7.81 8.45
N THR A 192 3.82 -8.99 9.04
CA THR A 192 2.89 -10.10 9.24
C THR A 192 2.77 -10.44 10.70
N THR A 193 1.55 -10.55 11.22
CA THR A 193 1.28 -10.98 12.60
C THR A 193 1.13 -12.49 12.74
N LEU A 194 0.86 -13.19 11.63
CA LEU A 194 0.88 -14.64 11.51
C LEU A 194 2.01 -15.03 10.57
N HIS A 195 2.84 -15.97 10.98
CA HIS A 195 4.00 -16.40 10.22
C HIS A 195 3.60 -17.51 9.24
N PRO A 196 3.56 -17.24 7.91
CA PRO A 196 3.29 -18.26 6.93
C PRO A 196 4.44 -19.29 6.85
N ASN A 197 4.12 -20.55 6.61
CA ASN A 197 5.13 -21.53 6.26
C ASN A 197 5.46 -21.39 4.79
N LEU A 198 6.69 -21.02 4.47
CA LEU A 198 7.14 -20.88 3.09
C LEU A 198 7.98 -22.07 2.65
N GLY A 199 7.70 -22.55 1.45
CA GLY A 199 8.50 -23.56 0.76
C GLY A 199 8.94 -23.05 -0.61
N VAL A 200 10.18 -23.33 -0.99
CA VAL A 200 10.67 -23.09 -2.35
C VAL A 200 10.46 -24.37 -3.15
N VAL A 201 9.69 -24.26 -4.22
CA VAL A 201 9.35 -25.37 -5.12
C VAL A 201 10.10 -25.19 -6.43
N GLY A 202 10.84 -26.21 -6.85
CA GLY A 202 11.58 -26.21 -8.11
C GLY A 202 10.91 -27.08 -9.15
N VAL A 203 10.62 -26.52 -10.33
CA VAL A 203 10.06 -27.24 -11.49
C VAL A 203 10.79 -26.81 -12.75
N ASP A 204 11.33 -27.75 -13.49
CA ASP A 204 12.00 -27.53 -14.79
C ASP A 204 13.08 -26.42 -14.75
N GLY A 205 13.87 -26.38 -13.67
CA GLY A 205 14.94 -25.41 -13.49
C GLY A 205 14.48 -23.99 -13.13
N ARG A 206 13.19 -23.81 -12.83
CA ARG A 206 12.61 -22.59 -12.27
C ARG A 206 12.22 -22.84 -10.83
N GLU A 207 12.39 -21.83 -10.00
CA GLU A 207 11.98 -21.85 -8.59
C GLU A 207 10.88 -20.81 -8.35
N PHE A 208 9.91 -21.17 -7.52
CA PHE A 208 8.88 -20.26 -7.05
C PHE A 208 8.58 -20.51 -5.56
N VAL A 209 8.10 -19.49 -4.88
CA VAL A 209 7.77 -19.54 -3.46
C VAL A 209 6.30 -19.91 -3.28
N MET A 210 6.04 -20.91 -2.46
CA MET A 210 4.69 -21.33 -2.08
C MET A 210 4.48 -21.08 -0.59
N ALA A 211 3.34 -20.49 -0.24
CA ALA A 211 2.98 -20.20 1.14
C ALA A 211 1.84 -21.10 1.61
N ASP A 212 2.06 -21.85 2.70
CA ASP A 212 0.97 -22.44 3.48
C ASP A 212 0.57 -21.42 4.53
N ILE A 213 -0.63 -20.89 4.36
CA ILE A 213 -1.16 -19.85 5.19
C ILE A 213 -2.17 -20.49 6.15
N PRO A 214 -1.81 -20.69 7.43
CA PRO A 214 -2.70 -21.34 8.40
C PRO A 214 -3.87 -20.45 8.74
N GLY A 215 -5.11 -20.96 8.78
CA GLY A 215 -6.24 -20.24 9.40
C GLY A 215 -7.51 -20.04 8.59
N LEU A 216 -7.67 -20.64 7.37
CA LEU A 216 -9.00 -20.76 6.78
C LEU A 216 -9.83 -21.72 7.63
N ILE A 217 -10.68 -21.17 8.47
CA ILE A 217 -11.66 -21.89 9.27
C ILE A 217 -13.02 -21.28 8.90
N GLU A 218 -14.04 -22.11 8.79
CA GLU A 218 -15.43 -21.71 8.62
C GLU A 218 -15.78 -20.58 9.60
N GLY A 219 -16.27 -19.43 9.09
CA GLY A 219 -16.59 -18.23 9.87
C GLY A 219 -15.41 -17.26 10.09
N ALA A 220 -14.33 -17.35 9.33
CA ALA A 220 -13.20 -16.41 9.41
C ALA A 220 -13.62 -14.97 9.04
N SER A 221 -14.60 -14.80 8.16
CA SER A 221 -15.16 -13.49 7.75
C SER A 221 -16.07 -12.84 8.79
N GLU A 222 -16.53 -13.58 9.82
CA GLU A 222 -17.44 -13.06 10.85
C GLU A 222 -16.75 -12.30 11.99
N GLY A 223 -15.51 -11.84 11.82
CA GLY A 223 -14.89 -10.87 12.74
C GLY A 223 -14.33 -11.45 14.05
N ARG A 224 -13.95 -12.72 14.09
CA ARG A 224 -13.26 -13.32 15.25
C ARG A 224 -11.75 -13.09 15.27
N GLY A 225 -11.27 -11.99 14.68
CA GLY A 225 -9.94 -11.42 14.93
C GLY A 225 -8.74 -12.08 14.22
N LEU A 226 -8.85 -13.30 13.70
CA LEU A 226 -7.78 -14.00 12.99
C LEU A 226 -7.97 -14.03 11.47
N GLY A 227 -9.21 -13.87 11.01
CA GLY A 227 -9.58 -13.99 9.58
C GLY A 227 -9.00 -12.88 8.70
N ASP A 228 -9.11 -11.62 9.12
CA ASP A 228 -8.66 -10.47 8.34
C ASP A 228 -7.15 -10.47 8.10
N GLN A 229 -6.37 -10.88 9.09
CA GLN A 229 -4.91 -10.94 8.98
C GLN A 229 -4.44 -12.07 8.06
N PHE A 230 -5.15 -13.19 8.09
CA PHE A 230 -4.90 -14.35 7.24
C PHE A 230 -5.17 -14.04 5.77
N LEU A 231 -6.31 -13.45 5.48
CA LEU A 231 -6.74 -13.15 4.13
C LEU A 231 -5.86 -12.06 3.47
N GLY A 232 -5.26 -11.17 4.28
CA GLY A 232 -4.25 -10.22 3.83
C GLY A 232 -2.95 -10.89 3.29
N HIS A 233 -2.62 -12.10 3.75
CA HIS A 233 -1.50 -12.86 3.17
C HIS A 233 -1.85 -13.48 1.82
N ILE A 234 -3.10 -13.93 1.65
CA ILE A 234 -3.61 -14.43 0.36
C ILE A 234 -3.59 -13.31 -0.69
N GLU A 235 -3.94 -12.09 -0.30
CA GLU A 235 -3.86 -10.94 -1.22
C GLU A 235 -2.45 -10.71 -1.77
N ARG A 236 -1.42 -11.09 -1.02
CA ARG A 236 0.00 -10.97 -1.41
C ARG A 236 0.57 -12.20 -2.11
N CYS A 237 -0.26 -13.14 -2.53
CA CYS A 237 0.12 -14.24 -3.41
C CYS A 237 -0.31 -13.93 -4.84
N ALA A 238 0.49 -14.31 -5.84
CA ALA A 238 0.15 -14.07 -7.25
C ALA A 238 -0.95 -15.02 -7.73
N VAL A 239 -0.92 -16.30 -7.30
CA VAL A 239 -1.85 -17.38 -7.68
C VAL A 239 -2.34 -18.09 -6.42
N LEU A 240 -3.56 -18.63 -6.45
CA LEU A 240 -4.07 -19.50 -5.39
C LEU A 240 -4.13 -20.95 -5.85
N LEU A 241 -3.60 -21.84 -5.03
CA LEU A 241 -3.80 -23.29 -5.15
C LEU A 241 -4.83 -23.74 -4.10
N HIS A 242 -6.06 -23.99 -4.55
CA HIS A 242 -7.15 -24.44 -3.70
C HIS A 242 -7.12 -25.97 -3.61
N ILE A 243 -6.76 -26.49 -2.45
CA ILE A 243 -6.65 -27.92 -2.17
C ILE A 243 -7.93 -28.40 -1.48
N VAL A 244 -8.60 -29.35 -2.10
CA VAL A 244 -9.82 -30.00 -1.59
C VAL A 244 -9.48 -31.43 -1.18
N ASP A 245 -10.02 -31.89 -0.04
CA ASP A 245 -9.85 -33.26 0.45
C ASP A 245 -10.70 -34.22 -0.37
N GLY A 246 -10.07 -35.10 -1.13
CA GLY A 246 -10.78 -36.09 -1.92
C GLY A 246 -11.52 -37.14 -1.07
N THR A 247 -11.18 -37.33 0.20
CA THR A 247 -11.87 -38.28 1.10
C THR A 247 -13.10 -37.66 1.81
N SER A 248 -13.37 -36.38 1.59
CA SER A 248 -14.58 -35.71 2.13
C SER A 248 -15.86 -36.34 1.57
N GLU A 249 -16.96 -36.26 2.33
CA GLU A 249 -18.27 -36.73 1.89
C GLU A 249 -18.82 -35.89 0.73
N ASP A 250 -18.61 -34.56 0.74
CA ASP A 250 -19.03 -33.65 -0.31
C ASP A 250 -17.90 -32.65 -0.68
N VAL A 251 -17.11 -33.02 -1.70
CA VAL A 251 -16.00 -32.21 -2.21
C VAL A 251 -16.48 -30.88 -2.84
N ALA A 252 -17.70 -30.85 -3.36
CA ALA A 252 -18.25 -29.66 -3.97
C ALA A 252 -18.67 -28.63 -2.92
N GLU A 253 -19.21 -29.08 -1.79
CA GLU A 253 -19.56 -28.21 -0.66
C GLU A 253 -18.30 -27.65 0.01
N ASP A 254 -17.30 -28.51 0.26
CA ASP A 254 -16.01 -28.08 0.81
C ASP A 254 -15.35 -26.99 -0.04
N PHE A 255 -15.41 -27.12 -1.36
CA PHE A 255 -14.94 -26.10 -2.29
C PHE A 255 -15.73 -24.81 -2.14
N ARG A 256 -17.08 -24.88 -2.09
CA ARG A 256 -17.94 -23.70 -2.00
C ARG A 256 -17.77 -22.94 -0.69
N ILE A 257 -17.56 -23.63 0.42
CA ILE A 257 -17.32 -22.99 1.72
C ILE A 257 -16.11 -22.04 1.60
N ILE A 258 -14.99 -22.52 1.11
CA ILE A 258 -13.78 -21.71 0.95
C ILE A 258 -13.95 -20.63 -0.12
N ASP A 259 -14.60 -20.94 -1.24
CA ASP A 259 -14.85 -19.97 -2.31
C ASP A 259 -15.72 -18.81 -1.84
N ASN A 260 -16.74 -19.09 -1.04
CA ASN A 260 -17.59 -18.08 -0.43
C ASN A 260 -16.83 -17.23 0.60
N GLU A 261 -16.01 -17.84 1.45
CA GLU A 261 -15.15 -17.09 2.40
C GLU A 261 -14.22 -16.13 1.68
N LEU A 262 -13.55 -16.58 0.60
CA LEU A 262 -12.68 -15.73 -0.20
C LEU A 262 -13.44 -14.59 -0.89
N LYS A 263 -14.67 -14.84 -1.36
CA LYS A 263 -15.53 -13.83 -1.97
C LYS A 263 -16.05 -12.80 -0.96
N LEU A 264 -16.41 -13.25 0.23
CA LEU A 264 -16.90 -12.36 1.30
C LEU A 264 -15.81 -11.44 1.81
N TYR A 265 -14.57 -11.89 1.79
CA TYR A 265 -13.44 -11.10 2.26
C TYR A 265 -13.07 -9.97 1.31
N SER A 266 -12.80 -10.28 0.05
CA SER A 266 -12.28 -9.30 -0.91
C SER A 266 -12.58 -9.71 -2.35
N GLU A 267 -13.11 -8.77 -3.12
CA GLU A 267 -13.31 -8.93 -4.56
C GLU A 267 -11.98 -9.24 -5.28
N ILE A 268 -10.89 -8.64 -4.80
CA ILE A 268 -9.53 -8.84 -5.34
C ILE A 268 -9.08 -10.29 -5.20
N VAL A 269 -9.30 -10.89 -4.02
CA VAL A 269 -8.94 -12.30 -3.76
C VAL A 269 -9.80 -13.24 -4.59
N SER A 270 -11.08 -12.91 -4.78
CA SER A 270 -12.01 -13.74 -5.57
C SER A 270 -11.65 -13.79 -7.06
N GLU A 271 -11.05 -12.71 -7.58
CA GLU A 271 -10.63 -12.58 -8.99
C GLU A 271 -9.22 -13.12 -9.29
N LYS A 272 -8.47 -13.56 -8.26
CA LYS A 272 -7.12 -14.10 -8.47
C LYS A 272 -7.14 -15.37 -9.33
N PRO A 273 -6.10 -15.57 -10.16
CA PRO A 273 -5.89 -16.83 -10.84
C PRO A 273 -5.90 -17.98 -9.83
N ARG A 274 -6.73 -18.99 -10.08
CA ARG A 274 -6.92 -20.12 -9.17
C ARG A 274 -6.72 -21.44 -9.86
N ILE A 275 -5.97 -22.32 -9.21
CA ILE A 275 -5.83 -23.73 -9.58
C ILE A 275 -6.52 -24.54 -8.49
N VAL A 276 -7.42 -25.45 -8.89
CA VAL A 276 -8.13 -26.34 -7.96
C VAL A 276 -7.54 -27.72 -8.04
N ALA A 277 -7.22 -28.33 -6.90
CA ALA A 277 -6.61 -29.64 -6.82
C ALA A 277 -7.38 -30.54 -5.84
N LEU A 278 -7.73 -31.76 -6.28
CA LEU A 278 -8.27 -32.81 -5.45
C LEU A 278 -7.10 -33.60 -4.84
N ASN A 279 -6.94 -33.52 -3.52
CA ASN A 279 -5.87 -34.19 -2.78
C ASN A 279 -6.34 -35.55 -2.20
N LYS A 280 -5.41 -36.37 -1.75
CA LYS A 280 -5.63 -37.71 -1.19
C LYS A 280 -6.33 -38.66 -2.18
N SER A 281 -6.07 -38.48 -3.47
CA SER A 281 -6.62 -39.34 -4.52
C SER A 281 -6.17 -40.79 -4.42
N ASP A 282 -5.06 -41.05 -3.75
CA ASP A 282 -4.53 -42.37 -3.44
C ASP A 282 -5.42 -43.18 -2.49
N ALA A 283 -6.31 -42.55 -1.76
CA ALA A 283 -7.28 -43.18 -0.87
C ALA A 283 -8.63 -43.50 -1.54
N LEU A 284 -8.80 -43.17 -2.82
CA LEU A 284 -10.03 -43.33 -3.59
C LEU A 284 -9.92 -44.45 -4.61
N THR A 285 -11.04 -45.07 -4.92
CA THR A 285 -11.14 -45.94 -6.09
C THR A 285 -11.24 -45.11 -7.38
N ASP A 286 -10.93 -45.71 -8.53
CA ASP A 286 -10.99 -45.03 -9.83
C ASP A 286 -12.39 -44.44 -10.14
N GLU A 287 -13.46 -45.17 -9.71
CA GLU A 287 -14.84 -44.71 -9.88
C GLU A 287 -15.16 -43.50 -9.00
N GLU A 288 -14.78 -43.55 -7.71
CA GLU A 288 -14.95 -42.40 -6.77
C GLU A 288 -14.12 -41.21 -7.19
N LEU A 289 -12.90 -41.40 -7.68
CA LEU A 289 -12.04 -40.36 -8.18
C LEU A 289 -12.69 -39.61 -9.37
N ALA A 290 -13.24 -40.38 -10.33
CA ALA A 290 -13.90 -39.80 -11.49
C ALA A 290 -15.17 -39.03 -11.09
N GLU A 291 -15.98 -39.56 -10.18
CA GLU A 291 -17.20 -38.88 -9.69
C GLU A 291 -16.87 -37.57 -8.97
N ARG A 292 -15.90 -37.60 -8.04
CA ARG A 292 -15.51 -36.44 -7.24
C ARG A 292 -14.81 -35.37 -8.08
N THR A 293 -14.01 -35.76 -9.06
CA THR A 293 -13.42 -34.84 -10.02
C THR A 293 -14.49 -34.13 -10.82
N ALA A 294 -15.48 -34.86 -11.36
CA ALA A 294 -16.57 -34.26 -12.10
C ALA A 294 -17.44 -33.32 -11.22
N ALA A 295 -17.65 -33.68 -9.96
CA ALA A 295 -18.37 -32.83 -9.00
C ALA A 295 -17.61 -31.52 -8.73
N LEU A 296 -16.29 -31.60 -8.57
CA LEU A 296 -15.42 -30.45 -8.31
C LEU A 296 -15.28 -29.54 -9.54
N GLU A 297 -15.12 -30.11 -10.75
CA GLU A 297 -15.14 -29.35 -12.01
C GLU A 297 -16.42 -28.57 -12.18
N LYS A 298 -17.56 -29.20 -11.91
CA LYS A 298 -18.88 -28.52 -11.98
C LYS A 298 -19.02 -27.42 -10.93
N ALA A 299 -18.45 -27.57 -9.74
CA ALA A 299 -18.54 -26.58 -8.67
C ALA A 299 -17.60 -25.40 -8.92
N SER A 300 -16.42 -25.65 -9.45
CA SER A 300 -15.37 -24.63 -9.71
C SER A 300 -15.57 -23.87 -11.02
N GLY A 301 -16.31 -24.45 -11.97
CA GLY A 301 -16.45 -23.91 -13.33
C GLY A 301 -15.19 -24.04 -14.18
N ALA A 302 -14.26 -24.86 -13.72
CA ALA A 302 -12.98 -25.10 -14.40
C ALA A 302 -13.10 -26.28 -15.37
#